data_9a04ce6e79682e2034d58f12a865dc11
#
_entry.id   9a04ce6e79682e2034d58f12a865dc11
#
_cell.length_a   1.000
_cell.length_b   1.000
_cell.length_c   1.000
_cell.angle_alpha   90.00
_cell.angle_beta   90.00
_cell.angle_gamma   90.00
#
_symmetry.space_group_name_H-M   'P 1'
#
loop_
_entity.id
_entity.type
_entity.pdbx_description
1 polymer ?
#
loop_
_entity_poly.entity_id
_entity_poly.type
_entity_poly.pdbx_seq_one_letter_code
_entity_poly.pdbx_strand_id
1 'polypeptide(L)'
;VWIQRNQKQLTAIFLITGWFLMFKLEHQPAEYINYFLVKGEHNKAQEFAESVVAAPLMYFVPNGAQEKFIQTFAQCTQDTKIPVILATYANGVGKSTITVVTLLNIIFHAQSGWFDYPIFHRWKLPRLCWYCSTADAINETIFPLIQQYASKEFTPEFAYSESKEGKRIVSKVHFPRHNWTIVFKTYEQKDQTFESANVGLIINDEPAPEMVWKAEKSRRRMGCITLLPMTPLNCEPYILDEIKRASDDNRPGYYHLKASVYDACKQRGIRGHLDPRIIDDMVADYDDDERDARAYGEFMYFSRSVYGDLLKKDLHFIDPSDYPIPQYSKIVQAVDPHDSRPSACLYAAKVPGKIQRYIIFQETPQEQNAAFWDMKRSNEIVDEVQTWDKIEKTYYKPAVRILDRHFGWQTRGQKTFAQLYLAAGRQIGSNFTFISSYAANSDESELAFGHKQVRKLLQNQEDGKPGILIYSNCYHLWNGLTHYVRKRLKGVASDDKIGVDAGIVEKYKDFPDCLRYLVCHDVVVRAPERVKSTAGELRRLASQGIRLRGEFAR
;
A
#
# COMPACT_ATOMS: atom_id res chain seq x y z
N VAL A 1 -40.38 13.81 21.56
CA VAL A 1 -41.23 12.66 21.20
C VAL A 1 -40.45 11.34 21.21
N TRP A 2 -39.19 11.30 20.78
CA TRP A 2 -38.41 10.05 20.70
C TRP A 2 -37.83 9.63 22.08
N ILE A 3 -37.34 10.57 22.89
CA ILE A 3 -36.84 10.32 24.25
C ILE A 3 -37.97 9.87 25.20
N GLN A 4 -39.19 10.29 24.97
CA GLN A 4 -40.37 9.82 25.76
C GLN A 4 -40.69 8.34 25.56
N ARG A 5 -40.38 7.73 24.39
CA ARG A 5 -40.59 6.29 24.17
C ARG A 5 -39.59 5.40 24.92
N ASN A 6 -38.41 5.91 25.28
CA ASN A 6 -37.33 5.14 25.91
C ASN A 6 -37.20 5.41 27.43
N GLN A 7 -38.16 6.06 28.03
CA GLN A 7 -38.18 6.35 29.46
C GLN A 7 -38.06 5.09 30.35
N LYS A 8 -38.54 3.94 29.86
CA LYS A 8 -38.39 2.64 30.54
C LYS A 8 -36.93 2.13 30.56
N GLN A 9 -36.13 2.43 29.56
CA GLN A 9 -34.71 2.08 29.54
C GLN A 9 -33.89 2.97 30.47
N LEU A 10 -34.19 4.27 30.52
CA LEU A 10 -33.53 5.20 31.41
C LEU A 10 -33.84 4.92 32.90
N THR A 11 -35.06 4.49 33.22
CA THR A 11 -35.45 4.10 34.59
C THR A 11 -34.75 2.79 35.03
N ALA A 12 -34.47 1.89 34.11
CA ALA A 12 -33.72 0.65 34.36
C ALA A 12 -32.23 0.94 34.71
N ILE A 13 -31.67 2.03 34.20
CA ILE A 13 -30.28 2.44 34.48
C ILE A 13 -30.07 2.82 35.97
N PHE A 14 -31.08 3.35 36.62
CA PHE A 14 -31.00 3.82 38.00
C PHE A 14 -31.39 2.79 39.07
N LEU A 15 -31.96 1.66 38.72
CA LEU A 15 -32.55 0.73 39.69
C LEU A 15 -31.76 -0.54 39.99
N ILE A 16 -30.57 -0.74 39.41
CA ILE A 16 -29.83 -2.00 39.56
C ILE A 16 -28.46 -1.77 40.18
N THR A 17 -28.43 -1.61 41.51
CA THR A 17 -27.25 -1.87 42.31
C THR A 17 -27.03 -3.38 42.40
N GLY A 18 -26.06 -3.90 41.64
CA GLY A 18 -25.55 -5.26 41.84
C GLY A 18 -25.41 -6.19 40.67
N TRP A 19 -25.88 -5.88 39.47
CA TRP A 19 -25.66 -6.72 38.26
C TRP A 19 -25.07 -5.90 37.12
N PHE A 20 -23.94 -6.36 36.60
CA PHE A 20 -23.29 -5.77 35.42
C PHE A 20 -24.15 -6.07 34.18
N LEU A 21 -25.13 -5.21 33.87
CA LEU A 21 -25.77 -5.17 32.58
C LEU A 21 -24.93 -4.32 31.64
N MET A 22 -24.43 -4.87 30.54
CA MET A 22 -23.78 -4.12 29.48
C MET A 22 -24.80 -3.17 28.85
N PHE A 23 -24.58 -1.84 29.00
CA PHE A 23 -25.46 -0.83 28.44
C PHE A 23 -24.99 -0.46 27.03
N LYS A 24 -25.89 -0.58 26.07
CA LYS A 24 -25.72 -0.02 24.73
C LYS A 24 -26.45 1.32 24.67
N LEU A 25 -25.72 2.42 24.84
CA LEU A 25 -26.28 3.75 24.64
C LEU A 25 -26.44 4.02 23.13
N GLU A 26 -27.54 4.67 22.76
CA GLU A 26 -27.80 5.05 21.37
C GLU A 26 -27.43 6.50 21.06
N HIS A 27 -27.28 7.33 22.10
CA HIS A 27 -26.93 8.75 22.01
C HIS A 27 -25.70 9.06 22.85
N GLN A 28 -25.01 10.13 22.49
CA GLN A 28 -23.86 10.60 23.27
C GLN A 28 -24.29 10.97 24.70
N PRO A 29 -23.45 10.70 25.71
CA PRO A 29 -23.76 11.03 27.12
C PRO A 29 -24.19 12.49 27.34
N ALA A 30 -23.59 13.43 26.60
CA ALA A 30 -23.96 14.84 26.67
C ALA A 30 -25.44 15.11 26.29
N GLU A 31 -26.01 14.32 25.39
CA GLU A 31 -27.42 14.45 25.00
C GLU A 31 -28.36 14.03 26.12
N TYR A 32 -28.00 13.00 26.87
CA TYR A 32 -28.76 12.57 28.06
C TYR A 32 -28.67 13.59 29.18
N ILE A 33 -27.47 14.16 29.41
CA ILE A 33 -27.27 15.22 30.40
C ILE A 33 -28.17 16.42 30.03
N ASN A 34 -28.11 16.90 28.81
CA ASN A 34 -28.92 18.00 28.31
C ASN A 34 -30.43 17.71 28.45
N TYR A 35 -30.86 16.47 28.14
CA TYR A 35 -32.25 16.09 28.35
C TYR A 35 -32.72 16.25 29.80
N PHE A 36 -31.93 15.78 30.79
CA PHE A 36 -32.26 15.96 32.21
C PHE A 36 -32.28 17.42 32.60
N LEU A 37 -31.33 18.24 32.13
CA LEU A 37 -31.29 19.67 32.42
C LEU A 37 -32.51 20.40 31.85
N VAL A 38 -32.92 20.12 30.62
CA VAL A 38 -34.13 20.71 30.01
C VAL A 38 -35.41 20.30 30.78
N LYS A 39 -35.41 19.11 31.38
CA LYS A 39 -36.52 18.65 32.23
C LYS A 39 -36.49 19.22 33.65
N GLY A 40 -35.48 20.00 34.03
CA GLY A 40 -35.30 20.51 35.39
C GLY A 40 -34.81 19.46 36.40
N GLU A 41 -34.36 18.31 35.92
CA GLU A 41 -33.91 17.17 36.73
C GLU A 41 -32.41 17.29 37.04
N HIS A 42 -31.96 18.37 37.64
CA HIS A 42 -30.55 18.72 37.85
C HIS A 42 -29.76 17.63 38.60
N ASN A 43 -30.35 17.02 39.64
CA ASN A 43 -29.68 15.97 40.41
C ASN A 43 -29.40 14.75 39.53
N LYS A 44 -30.35 14.34 38.69
CA LYS A 44 -30.14 13.22 37.76
C LYS A 44 -29.10 13.52 36.68
N ALA A 45 -29.06 14.79 36.19
CA ALA A 45 -28.03 15.22 35.26
C ALA A 45 -26.64 15.11 35.89
N GLN A 46 -26.50 15.52 37.14
CA GLN A 46 -25.25 15.46 37.89
C GLN A 46 -24.83 14.00 38.16
N GLU A 47 -25.72 13.19 38.72
CA GLU A 47 -25.46 11.76 39.00
C GLU A 47 -25.04 11.01 37.74
N PHE A 48 -25.72 11.27 36.61
CA PHE A 48 -25.35 10.65 35.32
C PHE A 48 -23.98 11.13 34.82
N ALA A 49 -23.70 12.43 34.93
CA ALA A 49 -22.39 12.98 34.55
C ALA A 49 -21.26 12.38 35.40
N GLU A 50 -21.47 12.25 36.70
CA GLU A 50 -20.51 11.61 37.63
C GLU A 50 -20.27 10.14 37.27
N SER A 51 -21.32 9.40 36.90
CA SER A 51 -21.20 7.99 36.45
C SER A 51 -20.42 7.87 35.16
N VAL A 52 -20.61 8.78 34.19
CA VAL A 52 -19.84 8.84 32.94
C VAL A 52 -18.37 9.10 33.22
N VAL A 53 -18.05 10.02 34.14
CA VAL A 53 -16.67 10.32 34.52
C VAL A 53 -16.03 9.15 35.28
N ALA A 54 -16.81 8.43 36.09
CA ALA A 54 -16.31 7.28 36.86
C ALA A 54 -15.99 6.05 35.96
N ALA A 55 -16.79 5.82 34.91
CA ALA A 55 -16.67 4.66 34.05
C ALA A 55 -16.85 5.01 32.56
N PRO A 56 -16.02 5.87 31.99
CA PRO A 56 -16.24 6.44 30.64
C PRO A 56 -16.29 5.38 29.53
N LEU A 57 -15.60 4.26 29.68
CA LEU A 57 -15.63 3.16 28.72
C LEU A 57 -17.01 2.52 28.60
N MET A 58 -17.77 2.42 29.70
CA MET A 58 -19.13 1.87 29.68
C MET A 58 -20.12 2.76 28.91
N TYR A 59 -19.87 4.05 28.89
CA TYR A 59 -20.72 5.04 28.23
C TYR A 59 -20.23 5.43 26.86
N PHE A 60 -19.28 4.69 26.30
CA PHE A 60 -18.80 4.93 24.95
C PHE A 60 -19.89 4.69 23.91
N VAL A 61 -20.07 5.63 23.00
CA VAL A 61 -20.99 5.56 21.87
C VAL A 61 -20.21 5.77 20.58
N PRO A 62 -20.12 4.75 19.71
CA PRO A 62 -19.38 4.87 18.47
C PRO A 62 -20.11 5.78 17.47
N ASN A 63 -19.36 6.48 16.63
CA ASN A 63 -19.87 7.03 15.38
C ASN A 63 -19.98 5.93 14.30
N GLY A 64 -20.51 6.27 13.10
CA GLY A 64 -20.72 5.27 12.06
C GLY A 64 -19.44 4.59 11.56
N ALA A 65 -18.31 5.32 11.47
CA ALA A 65 -17.02 4.75 11.11
C ALA A 65 -16.50 3.78 12.18
N GLN A 66 -16.66 4.16 13.44
CA GLN A 66 -16.27 3.34 14.59
C GLN A 66 -17.17 2.11 14.75
N GLU A 67 -18.46 2.22 14.45
CA GLU A 67 -19.38 1.09 14.45
C GLU A 67 -19.01 0.05 13.39
N LYS A 68 -18.62 0.47 12.18
CA LYS A 68 -18.07 -0.43 11.16
C LYS A 68 -16.86 -1.21 11.67
N PHE A 69 -15.97 -0.54 12.40
CA PHE A 69 -14.81 -1.21 13.01
C PHE A 69 -15.23 -2.29 14.00
N ILE A 70 -16.17 -1.98 14.90
CA ILE A 70 -16.69 -2.91 15.90
C ILE A 70 -17.33 -4.14 15.21
N GLN A 71 -18.13 -3.92 14.17
CA GLN A 71 -18.79 -4.99 13.41
C GLN A 71 -17.75 -5.90 12.71
N THR A 72 -16.75 -5.33 12.07
CA THR A 72 -15.67 -6.09 11.42
C THR A 72 -14.86 -6.85 12.47
N PHE A 73 -14.56 -6.23 13.60
CA PHE A 73 -13.85 -6.88 14.69
C PHE A 73 -14.66 -8.06 15.25
N ALA A 74 -15.96 -7.93 15.39
CA ALA A 74 -16.85 -9.02 15.82
C ALA A 74 -16.86 -10.20 14.84
N GLN A 75 -16.79 -9.94 13.53
CA GLN A 75 -16.71 -10.99 12.49
C GLN A 75 -15.39 -11.76 12.57
N CYS A 76 -14.26 -11.07 12.74
CA CYS A 76 -12.95 -11.71 12.72
C CYS A 76 -12.72 -12.67 13.90
N THR A 77 -13.55 -12.57 14.96
CA THR A 77 -13.43 -13.41 16.15
C THR A 77 -13.89 -14.85 15.92
N GLN A 78 -14.59 -15.14 14.85
CA GLN A 78 -15.23 -16.42 14.64
C GLN A 78 -14.33 -17.46 13.95
N ASP A 79 -13.39 -17.05 13.11
CA ASP A 79 -12.82 -17.93 12.09
C ASP A 79 -11.35 -18.28 12.25
N THR A 80 -10.54 -17.53 12.99
CA THR A 80 -9.08 -17.77 13.02
C THR A 80 -8.40 -17.32 14.31
N LYS A 81 -7.28 -17.98 14.63
CA LYS A 81 -6.41 -17.61 15.77
C LYS A 81 -5.49 -16.41 15.48
N ILE A 82 -5.44 -15.91 14.24
CA ILE A 82 -4.49 -14.88 13.82
C ILE A 82 -5.22 -13.85 12.93
N PRO A 83 -6.20 -13.11 13.47
CA PRO A 83 -6.88 -12.09 12.68
C PRO A 83 -5.98 -10.87 12.44
N VAL A 84 -5.99 -10.38 11.22
CA VAL A 84 -5.36 -9.14 10.78
C VAL A 84 -6.46 -8.22 10.25
N ILE A 85 -6.65 -7.08 10.89
CA ILE A 85 -7.61 -6.07 10.48
C ILE A 85 -6.86 -4.85 9.97
N LEU A 86 -6.94 -4.61 8.69
CA LEU A 86 -6.49 -3.39 8.03
C LEU A 86 -7.65 -2.39 8.03
N ALA A 87 -7.50 -1.27 8.73
CA ALA A 87 -8.52 -0.23 8.79
C ALA A 87 -7.99 1.06 8.14
N THR A 88 -8.40 1.30 6.88
CA THR A 88 -8.05 2.52 6.16
C THR A 88 -9.11 3.58 6.40
N TYR A 89 -8.76 4.56 7.21
CA TYR A 89 -9.68 5.59 7.69
C TYR A 89 -9.29 6.97 7.20
N ALA A 90 -10.31 7.72 6.84
CA ALA A 90 -10.20 9.16 6.65
C ALA A 90 -9.70 9.87 7.91
N ASN A 91 -9.19 11.09 7.75
CA ASN A 91 -8.80 11.91 8.89
C ASN A 91 -10.03 12.35 9.72
N GLY A 92 -9.84 12.48 11.04
CA GLY A 92 -10.87 13.03 11.92
C GLY A 92 -12.04 12.10 12.27
N VAL A 93 -12.10 10.87 11.76
CA VAL A 93 -13.20 9.92 12.05
C VAL A 93 -13.08 9.20 13.39
N GLY A 94 -12.07 9.52 14.19
CA GLY A 94 -11.86 8.92 15.51
C GLY A 94 -11.17 7.55 15.47
N LYS A 95 -10.25 7.35 14.55
CA LYS A 95 -9.40 6.16 14.38
C LYS A 95 -8.70 5.75 15.68
N SER A 96 -7.90 6.64 16.25
CA SER A 96 -7.14 6.38 17.49
C SER A 96 -8.07 6.11 18.67
N THR A 97 -9.20 6.81 18.75
CA THR A 97 -10.21 6.61 19.79
C THR A 97 -10.76 5.18 19.74
N ILE A 98 -11.24 4.72 18.58
CA ILE A 98 -11.81 3.37 18.48
C ILE A 98 -10.78 2.28 18.72
N THR A 99 -9.53 2.52 18.33
CA THR A 99 -8.42 1.58 18.56
C THR A 99 -8.15 1.44 20.06
N VAL A 100 -8.05 2.55 20.80
CA VAL A 100 -7.83 2.55 22.25
C VAL A 100 -9.05 1.96 22.98
N VAL A 101 -10.25 2.35 22.61
CA VAL A 101 -11.49 1.82 23.21
C VAL A 101 -11.59 0.30 22.99
N THR A 102 -11.26 -0.19 21.80
CA THR A 102 -11.22 -1.64 21.51
C THR A 102 -10.17 -2.33 22.38
N LEU A 103 -8.95 -1.80 22.47
CA LEU A 103 -7.89 -2.31 23.33
C LEU A 103 -8.34 -2.43 24.79
N LEU A 104 -8.96 -1.37 25.33
CA LEU A 104 -9.42 -1.37 26.73
C LEU A 104 -10.60 -2.36 26.93
N ASN A 105 -11.51 -2.50 25.95
CA ASN A 105 -12.55 -3.53 26.01
C ASN A 105 -11.97 -4.95 25.96
N ILE A 106 -10.86 -5.16 25.25
CA ILE A 106 -10.11 -6.41 25.29
C ILE A 106 -9.53 -6.67 26.67
N ILE A 107 -8.90 -5.67 27.28
CA ILE A 107 -8.27 -5.78 28.61
C ILE A 107 -9.30 -6.01 29.71
N PHE A 108 -10.44 -5.30 29.65
CA PHE A 108 -11.44 -5.27 30.71
C PHE A 108 -12.68 -6.14 30.43
N HIS A 109 -12.62 -7.01 29.41
CA HIS A 109 -13.69 -7.95 29.05
C HIS A 109 -15.02 -7.29 28.70
N ALA A 110 -15.02 -6.47 27.64
CA ALA A 110 -16.21 -5.87 27.06
C ALA A 110 -17.07 -5.07 28.05
N GLN A 111 -16.52 -3.97 28.55
CA GLN A 111 -17.24 -3.06 29.47
C GLN A 111 -18.35 -2.27 28.77
N SER A 112 -18.17 -1.90 27.51
CA SER A 112 -19.19 -1.20 26.73
C SER A 112 -20.15 -2.18 26.07
N GLY A 113 -21.45 -1.93 26.12
CA GLY A 113 -22.49 -2.74 25.46
C GLY A 113 -22.41 -2.78 23.94
N TRP A 114 -21.51 -1.99 23.33
CA TRP A 114 -21.19 -2.06 21.90
C TRP A 114 -20.23 -3.20 21.57
N PHE A 115 -19.55 -3.76 22.59
CA PHE A 115 -18.53 -4.77 22.45
C PHE A 115 -18.99 -6.08 23.10
N ASP A 116 -19.67 -6.91 22.33
CA ASP A 116 -20.05 -8.27 22.75
C ASP A 116 -19.15 -9.27 22.02
N TYR A 117 -17.99 -9.58 22.62
CA TYR A 117 -17.02 -10.43 21.95
C TYR A 117 -16.83 -11.79 22.61
N PRO A 118 -17.18 -12.88 21.91
CA PRO A 118 -16.81 -14.23 22.31
C PRO A 118 -15.29 -14.47 22.32
N ILE A 119 -14.52 -13.66 21.62
CA ILE A 119 -13.08 -13.83 21.41
C ILE A 119 -12.31 -13.92 22.73
N PHE A 120 -12.68 -13.12 23.73
CA PHE A 120 -11.98 -13.08 25.01
C PHE A 120 -12.17 -14.35 25.84
N HIS A 121 -13.19 -15.11 25.55
CA HIS A 121 -13.48 -16.38 26.20
C HIS A 121 -12.94 -17.58 25.43
N ARG A 122 -12.82 -17.47 24.11
CA ARG A 122 -12.33 -18.55 23.24
C ARG A 122 -10.82 -18.66 23.18
N TRP A 123 -10.11 -17.54 23.20
CA TRP A 123 -8.67 -17.53 22.99
C TRP A 123 -7.93 -17.13 24.25
N LYS A 124 -7.09 -18.03 24.74
CA LYS A 124 -6.11 -17.71 25.78
C LYS A 124 -4.97 -16.92 25.14
N LEU A 125 -5.22 -15.66 24.80
CA LEU A 125 -4.20 -14.77 24.28
C LEU A 125 -3.16 -14.43 25.35
N PRO A 126 -1.87 -14.30 24.97
CA PRO A 126 -0.87 -13.68 25.82
C PRO A 126 -1.35 -12.29 26.26
N ARG A 127 -1.27 -11.98 27.55
CA ARG A 127 -1.76 -10.71 28.11
C ARG A 127 -0.76 -9.57 27.94
N LEU A 128 -0.24 -9.45 26.73
CA LEU A 128 0.72 -8.44 26.29
C LEU A 128 0.23 -7.80 24.98
N CYS A 129 0.17 -6.49 24.97
CA CYS A 129 -0.08 -5.67 23.78
C CYS A 129 1.19 -4.93 23.38
N TRP A 130 1.56 -4.98 22.12
CA TRP A 130 2.46 -4.01 21.51
C TRP A 130 1.63 -2.95 20.79
N TYR A 131 1.80 -1.70 21.23
CA TYR A 131 1.23 -0.54 20.57
C TYR A 131 2.37 0.22 19.88
N CYS A 132 2.42 0.15 18.56
CA CYS A 132 3.48 0.69 17.74
C CYS A 132 3.00 1.98 17.07
N SER A 133 3.71 3.09 17.30
CA SER A 133 3.41 4.40 16.72
C SER A 133 4.61 5.34 16.82
N THR A 134 4.45 6.61 16.48
CA THR A 134 5.47 7.63 16.74
C THR A 134 5.47 8.05 18.22
N ALA A 135 6.59 8.56 18.71
CA ALA A 135 6.73 9.01 20.10
C ALA A 135 5.72 10.12 20.45
N ASP A 136 5.51 11.05 19.54
CA ASP A 136 4.57 12.16 19.74
C ASP A 136 3.12 11.66 19.77
N ALA A 137 2.72 10.77 18.86
CA ALA A 137 1.39 10.17 18.86
C ALA A 137 1.11 9.38 20.16
N ILE A 138 2.10 8.65 20.68
CA ILE A 138 1.98 7.93 21.96
C ILE A 138 1.70 8.91 23.10
N ASN A 139 2.51 9.98 23.22
CA ASN A 139 2.39 10.92 24.34
C ASN A 139 1.20 11.86 24.22
N GLU A 140 0.89 12.36 23.03
CA GLU A 140 -0.08 13.45 22.83
C GLU A 140 -1.48 12.94 22.52
N THR A 141 -1.60 11.70 22.01
CA THR A 141 -2.90 11.16 21.61
C THR A 141 -3.25 9.86 22.32
N ILE A 142 -2.40 8.85 22.22
CA ILE A 142 -2.76 7.49 22.64
C ILE A 142 -2.82 7.36 24.15
N PHE A 143 -1.79 7.84 24.85
CA PHE A 143 -1.75 7.78 26.29
C PHE A 143 -2.84 8.62 26.96
N PRO A 144 -3.13 9.88 26.56
CA PRO A 144 -4.29 10.63 27.03
C PRO A 144 -5.63 9.90 26.79
N LEU A 145 -5.83 9.25 25.65
CA LEU A 145 -7.04 8.45 25.41
C LEU A 145 -7.15 7.26 26.37
N ILE A 146 -6.04 6.56 26.65
CA ILE A 146 -6.03 5.50 27.66
C ILE A 146 -6.41 6.06 29.02
N GLN A 147 -5.88 7.21 29.43
CA GLN A 147 -6.22 7.86 30.69
C GLN A 147 -7.68 8.30 30.74
N GLN A 148 -8.22 8.76 29.62
CA GLN A 148 -9.62 9.20 29.51
C GLN A 148 -10.60 8.04 29.65
N TYR A 149 -10.34 6.90 29.01
CA TYR A 149 -11.28 5.78 28.96
C TYR A 149 -11.01 4.69 30.01
N ALA A 150 -9.81 4.59 30.54
CA ALA A 150 -9.54 3.69 31.66
C ALA A 150 -10.21 4.24 32.92
N SER A 151 -11.19 3.51 33.46
CA SER A 151 -11.82 3.85 34.71
C SER A 151 -10.77 4.00 35.83
N LYS A 152 -11.02 4.94 36.77
CA LYS A 152 -10.20 5.14 37.98
C LYS A 152 -10.07 3.87 38.84
N GLU A 153 -11.00 2.93 38.71
CA GLU A 153 -10.97 1.63 39.36
C GLU A 153 -9.79 0.74 38.94
N PHE A 154 -9.27 0.93 37.72
CA PHE A 154 -8.27 0.04 37.15
C PHE A 154 -6.82 0.38 37.51
N THR A 155 -6.58 1.49 38.20
CA THR A 155 -5.28 1.94 38.76
C THR A 155 -4.07 1.43 37.96
N PRO A 156 -3.86 1.92 36.74
CA PRO A 156 -2.74 1.47 35.91
C PRO A 156 -1.40 1.97 36.45
N GLU A 157 -0.37 1.14 36.34
CA GLU A 157 1.01 1.48 36.62
C GLU A 157 1.71 1.94 35.32
N PHE A 158 2.48 3.02 35.41
CA PHE A 158 3.15 3.60 34.24
C PHE A 158 4.67 3.49 34.37
N ALA A 159 5.33 3.14 33.27
CA ALA A 159 6.78 3.29 33.13
C ALA A 159 7.10 4.22 31.96
N TYR A 160 8.23 4.90 32.08
CA TYR A 160 8.70 5.86 31.11
C TYR A 160 10.10 5.48 30.64
N SER A 161 10.44 5.88 29.42
CA SER A 161 11.78 5.83 28.85
C SER A 161 12.17 7.23 28.34
N GLU A 162 13.44 7.46 28.11
CA GLU A 162 13.92 8.67 27.46
C GLU A 162 14.22 8.38 25.99
N SER A 163 13.81 9.29 25.10
CA SER A 163 14.23 9.27 23.70
C SER A 163 15.71 9.66 23.60
N LYS A 164 16.31 9.44 22.41
CA LYS A 164 17.67 9.89 22.13
C LYS A 164 17.85 11.42 22.26
N GLU A 165 16.75 12.15 22.20
CA GLU A 165 16.69 13.62 22.30
C GLU A 165 16.36 14.09 23.73
N GLY A 166 16.33 13.18 24.73
CA GLY A 166 16.01 13.50 26.12
C GLY A 166 14.51 13.69 26.40
N LYS A 167 13.63 13.41 25.44
CA LYS A 167 12.16 13.46 25.61
C LYS A 167 11.68 12.27 26.42
N ARG A 168 10.90 12.50 27.46
CA ARG A 168 10.26 11.44 28.25
C ARG A 168 9.08 10.85 27.47
N ILE A 169 9.10 9.53 27.24
CA ILE A 169 8.06 8.80 26.51
C ILE A 169 7.47 7.73 27.42
N VAL A 170 6.15 7.58 27.39
CA VAL A 170 5.49 6.46 28.05
C VAL A 170 5.91 5.18 27.34
N SER A 171 6.59 4.29 28.04
CA SER A 171 7.10 3.03 27.48
C SER A 171 6.21 1.84 27.82
N LYS A 172 5.46 1.91 28.92
CA LYS A 172 4.66 0.78 29.42
C LYS A 172 3.47 1.28 30.24
N VAL A 173 2.34 0.60 30.08
CA VAL A 173 1.16 0.70 30.94
C VAL A 173 0.81 -0.71 31.40
N HIS A 174 0.76 -0.93 32.71
CA HIS A 174 0.38 -2.20 33.31
C HIS A 174 -0.92 -2.09 34.08
N PHE A 175 -1.83 -3.05 33.90
CA PHE A 175 -3.10 -3.18 34.62
C PHE A 175 -3.03 -4.41 35.56
N PRO A 176 -2.65 -4.23 36.85
CA PRO A 176 -2.36 -5.34 37.74
C PRO A 176 -3.56 -6.29 37.96
N ARG A 177 -4.77 -5.74 38.12
CA ARG A 177 -5.99 -6.54 38.34
C ARG A 177 -6.34 -7.49 37.20
N HIS A 178 -5.97 -7.11 35.96
CA HIS A 178 -6.24 -7.90 34.75
C HIS A 178 -5.01 -8.63 34.25
N ASN A 179 -3.85 -8.37 34.88
CA ASN A 179 -2.55 -8.87 34.46
C ASN A 179 -2.25 -8.62 32.97
N TRP A 180 -2.65 -7.45 32.46
CA TRP A 180 -2.37 -6.99 31.10
C TRP A 180 -1.29 -5.92 31.09
N THR A 181 -0.44 -5.98 30.06
CA THR A 181 0.59 -4.97 29.85
C THR A 181 0.50 -4.44 28.43
N ILE A 182 0.51 -3.12 28.27
CA ILE A 182 0.73 -2.43 27.01
C ILE A 182 2.18 -1.97 27.00
N VAL A 183 2.94 -2.36 25.98
CA VAL A 183 4.30 -1.88 25.72
C VAL A 183 4.24 -1.00 24.48
N PHE A 184 4.62 0.25 24.64
CA PHE A 184 4.73 1.18 23.52
C PHE A 184 6.05 0.97 22.79
N LYS A 185 5.99 0.92 21.47
CA LYS A 185 7.15 0.78 20.60
C LYS A 185 7.13 1.86 19.53
N THR A 186 8.28 2.45 19.27
CA THR A 186 8.42 3.39 18.15
C THR A 186 9.09 2.70 16.96
N TYR A 187 8.70 3.10 15.74
CA TYR A 187 9.27 2.53 14.51
C TYR A 187 10.76 2.86 14.30
N GLU A 188 11.31 3.75 15.12
CA GLU A 188 12.73 4.12 15.12
C GLU A 188 13.61 3.16 15.95
N GLN A 189 12.99 2.27 16.72
CA GLN A 189 13.69 1.27 17.52
C GLN A 189 14.34 0.22 16.62
N LYS A 190 15.44 -0.38 17.11
CA LYS A 190 16.13 -1.45 16.39
C LYS A 190 15.22 -2.69 16.29
N ASP A 191 15.29 -3.41 15.17
CA ASP A 191 14.48 -4.60 14.87
C ASP A 191 14.52 -5.67 15.96
N GLN A 192 15.66 -5.84 16.61
CA GLN A 192 15.85 -6.78 17.73
C GLN A 192 14.89 -6.55 18.91
N THR A 193 14.36 -5.32 19.07
CA THR A 193 13.36 -5.05 20.13
C THR A 193 12.02 -5.70 19.85
N PHE A 194 11.75 -6.09 18.60
CA PHE A 194 10.54 -6.79 18.17
C PHE A 194 10.68 -8.31 18.19
N GLU A 195 11.78 -8.86 18.73
CA GLU A 195 12.06 -10.30 18.67
C GLU A 195 11.82 -11.07 19.97
N SER A 196 11.42 -10.45 21.09
CA SER A 196 11.62 -11.01 22.42
C SER A 196 10.39 -11.46 23.20
N ALA A 197 9.15 -11.49 22.64
CA ALA A 197 7.97 -11.81 23.46
C ALA A 197 6.87 -12.59 22.70
N ASN A 198 6.01 -13.29 23.44
CA ASN A 198 4.72 -13.75 22.94
C ASN A 198 3.68 -12.66 23.17
N VAL A 199 3.06 -12.20 22.10
CA VAL A 199 2.16 -11.04 22.11
C VAL A 199 0.76 -11.49 21.73
N GLY A 200 -0.25 -11.05 22.47
CA GLY A 200 -1.65 -11.36 22.19
C GLY A 200 -2.35 -10.33 21.33
N LEU A 201 -1.83 -9.09 21.32
CA LEU A 201 -2.35 -7.99 20.51
C LEU A 201 -1.22 -7.13 19.99
N ILE A 202 -1.22 -6.86 18.69
CA ILE A 202 -0.33 -5.91 18.02
C ILE A 202 -1.18 -4.83 17.39
N ILE A 203 -0.85 -3.58 17.66
CA ILE A 203 -1.49 -2.41 17.05
C ILE A 203 -0.41 -1.60 16.36
N ASN A 204 -0.47 -1.49 15.06
CA ASN A 204 0.36 -0.61 14.26
C ASN A 204 -0.45 0.62 13.87
N ASP A 205 -0.32 1.68 14.65
CA ASP A 205 -0.98 2.97 14.41
C ASP A 205 -0.13 3.74 13.38
N GLU A 206 -0.64 3.83 12.17
CA GLU A 206 0.02 4.17 10.92
C GLU A 206 0.93 3.05 10.37
N PRO A 207 1.32 3.12 9.07
CA PRO A 207 2.06 2.05 8.40
C PRO A 207 3.40 1.73 9.07
N ALA A 208 3.55 0.52 9.58
CA ALA A 208 4.81 0.03 10.11
C ALA A 208 5.81 -0.22 8.97
N PRO A 209 7.12 -0.02 9.17
CA PRO A 209 8.13 -0.49 8.24
C PRO A 209 8.03 -1.99 7.98
N GLU A 210 8.29 -2.45 6.75
CA GLU A 210 8.18 -3.87 6.38
C GLU A 210 9.01 -4.80 7.28
N MET A 211 10.18 -4.35 7.75
CA MET A 211 11.02 -5.14 8.65
C MET A 211 10.33 -5.39 10.00
N VAL A 212 9.65 -4.38 10.55
CA VAL A 212 8.85 -4.50 11.78
C VAL A 212 7.72 -5.51 11.56
N TRP A 213 6.99 -5.39 10.45
CA TRP A 213 5.94 -6.34 10.07
C TRP A 213 6.44 -7.79 10.00
N LYS A 214 7.60 -8.02 9.36
CA LYS A 214 8.22 -9.36 9.30
C LYS A 214 8.59 -9.91 10.67
N ALA A 215 9.13 -9.08 11.55
CA ALA A 215 9.44 -9.47 12.93
C ALA A 215 8.17 -9.82 13.73
N GLU A 216 7.11 -9.03 13.58
CA GLU A 216 5.82 -9.26 14.24
C GLU A 216 5.14 -10.57 13.82
N LYS A 217 5.25 -10.96 12.53
CA LYS A 217 4.69 -12.24 12.06
C LYS A 217 5.16 -13.43 12.90
N SER A 218 6.42 -13.44 13.31
CA SER A 218 6.98 -14.50 14.12
C SER A 218 6.41 -14.55 15.56
N ARG A 219 5.80 -13.46 16.03
CA ARG A 219 5.21 -13.34 17.39
C ARG A 219 3.77 -13.86 17.46
N ARG A 220 3.12 -14.05 16.32
CA ARG A 220 1.71 -14.49 16.24
C ARG A 220 1.49 -15.98 16.50
N ARG A 221 2.54 -16.76 16.67
CA ARG A 221 2.50 -18.24 16.80
C ARG A 221 1.60 -18.78 17.92
N MET A 222 1.37 -18.00 18.97
CA MET A 222 0.50 -18.36 20.10
C MET A 222 -0.94 -17.86 19.96
N GLY A 223 -1.27 -17.30 18.80
CA GLY A 223 -2.48 -16.53 18.57
C GLY A 223 -2.26 -15.06 18.91
N CYS A 224 -2.65 -14.18 18.00
CA CYS A 224 -2.49 -12.74 18.15
C CYS A 224 -3.50 -12.02 17.26
N ILE A 225 -4.11 -10.97 17.79
CA ILE A 225 -4.90 -10.04 16.98
C ILE A 225 -3.96 -8.95 16.51
N THR A 226 -3.99 -8.62 15.21
CA THR A 226 -3.23 -7.52 14.65
C THR A 226 -4.17 -6.47 14.06
N LEU A 227 -4.07 -5.25 14.56
CA LEU A 227 -4.81 -4.09 14.08
C LEU A 227 -3.85 -3.16 13.36
N LEU A 228 -4.23 -2.73 12.16
CA LEU A 228 -3.49 -1.75 11.35
C LEU A 228 -4.41 -0.57 11.02
N PRO A 229 -4.72 0.28 12.00
CA PRO A 229 -5.46 1.52 11.75
C PRO A 229 -4.53 2.55 11.11
N MET A 230 -4.92 3.08 9.95
CA MET A 230 -4.09 4.06 9.24
C MET A 230 -4.91 5.03 8.40
N THR A 231 -4.34 6.21 8.15
CA THR A 231 -4.71 7.01 7.00
C THR A 231 -3.83 6.58 5.83
N PRO A 232 -4.40 6.09 4.71
CA PRO A 232 -3.60 5.42 3.68
C PRO A 232 -2.84 6.38 2.75
N LEU A 233 -2.19 7.41 3.32
CA LEU A 233 -1.37 8.41 2.61
C LEU A 233 -0.03 7.83 2.13
N ASN A 234 0.66 7.11 3.01
CA ASN A 234 2.00 6.58 2.79
C ASN A 234 2.01 5.09 3.03
N CYS A 235 1.44 4.33 2.10
CA CYS A 235 1.31 2.90 2.26
C CYS A 235 2.62 2.16 1.93
N GLU A 236 3.07 1.32 2.86
CA GLU A 236 4.16 0.38 2.59
C GLU A 236 3.67 -0.71 1.61
N PRO A 237 4.48 -1.11 0.61
CA PRO A 237 4.05 -2.05 -0.42
C PRO A 237 3.46 -3.36 0.09
N TYR A 238 3.99 -3.92 1.19
CA TYR A 238 3.49 -5.17 1.76
C TYR A 238 2.03 -5.10 2.22
N ILE A 239 1.54 -3.91 2.59
CA ILE A 239 0.15 -3.72 3.02
C ILE A 239 -0.80 -4.03 1.88
N LEU A 240 -0.46 -3.61 0.67
CA LEU A 240 -1.25 -3.88 -0.53
C LEU A 240 -1.03 -5.32 -1.02
N ASP A 241 0.22 -5.74 -1.14
CA ASP A 241 0.58 -7.01 -1.74
C ASP A 241 0.23 -8.21 -0.87
N GLU A 242 0.30 -8.08 0.44
CA GLU A 242 0.07 -9.18 1.35
C GLU A 242 -1.27 -9.06 2.07
N ILE A 243 -1.53 -7.91 2.71
CA ILE A 243 -2.68 -7.78 3.63
C ILE A 243 -3.95 -7.49 2.84
N LYS A 244 -3.96 -6.44 2.02
CA LYS A 244 -5.14 -6.05 1.25
C LYS A 244 -5.52 -7.13 0.24
N ARG A 245 -4.55 -7.66 -0.51
CA ARG A 245 -4.80 -8.76 -1.45
C ARG A 245 -5.38 -9.99 -0.76
N ALA A 246 -4.82 -10.39 0.40
CA ALA A 246 -5.37 -11.51 1.17
C ALA A 246 -6.81 -11.28 1.60
N SER A 247 -7.18 -10.03 1.94
CA SER A 247 -8.56 -9.67 2.25
C SER A 247 -9.45 -9.68 1.00
N ASP A 248 -8.99 -9.15 -0.12
CA ASP A 248 -9.72 -9.12 -1.39
C ASP A 248 -9.97 -10.55 -1.92
N ASP A 249 -9.00 -11.45 -1.73
CA ASP A 249 -9.09 -12.89 -2.06
C ASP A 249 -9.93 -13.69 -1.03
N ASN A 250 -10.54 -13.01 -0.04
CA ASN A 250 -11.30 -13.62 1.06
C ASN A 250 -10.49 -14.68 1.84
N ARG A 251 -9.20 -14.49 1.98
CA ARG A 251 -8.36 -15.37 2.78
C ARG A 251 -8.76 -15.31 4.27
N PRO A 252 -9.09 -16.45 4.91
CA PRO A 252 -9.51 -16.45 6.30
C PRO A 252 -8.52 -15.72 7.22
N GLY A 253 -9.04 -14.85 8.07
CA GLY A 253 -8.25 -14.09 9.03
C GLY A 253 -7.71 -12.75 8.53
N TYR A 254 -7.96 -12.36 7.29
CA TYR A 254 -7.59 -11.05 6.76
C TYR A 254 -8.83 -10.25 6.46
N TYR A 255 -8.93 -9.05 7.02
CA TYR A 255 -10.08 -8.16 6.89
C TYR A 255 -9.60 -6.75 6.52
N HIS A 256 -10.24 -6.16 5.53
CA HIS A 256 -10.05 -4.77 5.17
C HIS A 256 -11.31 -3.97 5.42
N LEU A 257 -11.16 -2.89 6.16
CA LEU A 257 -12.23 -1.97 6.50
C LEU A 257 -11.85 -0.57 6.01
N LYS A 258 -12.79 0.08 5.33
CA LYS A 258 -12.65 1.46 4.86
C LYS A 258 -13.72 2.34 5.47
N ALA A 259 -13.33 3.55 5.91
CA ALA A 259 -14.25 4.56 6.39
C ALA A 259 -13.88 5.96 5.91
N SER A 260 -14.88 6.68 5.42
CA SER A 260 -14.79 8.07 4.97
C SER A 260 -15.14 9.05 6.10
N VAL A 261 -14.82 10.32 5.93
CA VAL A 261 -15.25 11.39 6.86
C VAL A 261 -16.77 11.45 6.99
N TYR A 262 -17.50 11.08 5.93
CA TYR A 262 -18.96 11.08 5.92
C TYR A 262 -19.57 9.97 6.79
N ASP A 263 -18.82 8.93 7.14
CA ASP A 263 -19.25 7.90 8.09
C ASP A 263 -19.27 8.42 9.54
N ALA A 264 -18.67 9.58 9.79
CA ALA A 264 -18.72 10.30 11.08
C ALA A 264 -19.58 11.58 11.03
N CYS A 265 -20.36 11.78 9.95
CA CYS A 265 -21.19 12.96 9.72
C CYS A 265 -22.53 12.89 10.47
N LYS A 266 -22.93 13.99 11.13
CA LYS A 266 -24.21 14.08 11.86
C LYS A 266 -25.47 13.94 11.01
N GLN A 267 -25.43 14.35 9.75
CA GLN A 267 -26.64 14.44 8.91
C GLN A 267 -27.14 13.15 8.29
N ARG A 268 -26.34 12.08 8.26
CA ARG A 268 -26.70 10.85 7.55
C ARG A 268 -27.47 9.82 8.38
N GLY A 269 -28.15 10.25 9.46
CA GLY A 269 -28.83 9.33 10.37
C GLY A 269 -27.86 8.42 11.14
N ILE A 270 -26.56 8.64 10.95
CA ILE A 270 -25.47 7.93 11.59
C ILE A 270 -25.07 8.73 12.82
N ARG A 271 -24.73 8.06 13.89
CA ARG A 271 -24.16 8.70 15.06
C ARG A 271 -22.85 9.37 14.67
N GLY A 272 -22.88 10.66 14.37
CA GLY A 272 -21.74 11.43 13.92
C GLY A 272 -21.36 12.52 14.89
N HIS A 273 -20.12 12.96 14.86
CA HIS A 273 -19.63 14.11 15.62
C HIS A 273 -19.21 15.26 14.70
N LEU A 274 -19.03 15.01 13.41
CA LEU A 274 -18.60 16.02 12.44
C LEU A 274 -19.79 16.77 11.86
N ASP A 275 -19.70 18.08 11.80
CA ASP A 275 -20.67 18.94 11.10
C ASP A 275 -20.44 18.83 9.58
N PRO A 276 -21.51 18.64 8.78
CA PRO A 276 -21.38 18.53 7.33
C PRO A 276 -20.66 19.69 6.67
N ARG A 277 -20.91 20.92 7.12
CA ARG A 277 -20.28 22.13 6.55
C ARG A 277 -18.77 22.11 6.78
N ILE A 278 -18.33 21.68 7.97
CA ILE A 278 -16.90 21.51 8.28
C ILE A 278 -16.27 20.42 7.42
N ILE A 279 -17.01 19.34 7.15
CA ILE A 279 -16.54 18.28 6.26
C ILE A 279 -16.34 18.81 4.84
N ASP A 280 -17.33 19.53 4.30
CA ASP A 280 -17.27 20.02 2.93
C ASP A 280 -16.13 21.02 2.75
N ASP A 281 -15.93 21.93 3.71
CA ASP A 281 -14.81 22.88 3.72
C ASP A 281 -13.46 22.12 3.81
N MET A 282 -13.33 21.18 4.73
CA MET A 282 -12.12 20.39 4.91
C MET A 282 -11.77 19.55 3.67
N VAL A 283 -12.77 18.95 3.02
CA VAL A 283 -12.56 18.15 1.81
C VAL A 283 -12.18 19.03 0.62
N ALA A 284 -12.70 20.26 0.55
CA ALA A 284 -12.34 21.24 -0.48
C ALA A 284 -10.90 21.74 -0.34
N ASP A 285 -10.39 21.82 0.89
CA ASP A 285 -9.03 22.27 1.19
C ASP A 285 -7.95 21.21 0.94
N TYR A 286 -8.33 19.94 0.77
CA TYR A 286 -7.36 18.89 0.45
C TYR A 286 -6.90 18.99 -1.00
N ASP A 287 -5.59 18.84 -1.20
CA ASP A 287 -5.02 18.65 -2.54
C ASP A 287 -5.67 17.45 -3.23
N ASP A 288 -5.85 17.54 -4.55
CA ASP A 288 -6.55 16.52 -5.34
C ASP A 288 -5.96 15.10 -5.16
N ASP A 289 -4.64 15.02 -5.03
CA ASP A 289 -3.89 13.76 -4.83
C ASP A 289 -4.02 13.19 -3.42
N GLU A 290 -4.32 13.99 -2.41
CA GLU A 290 -4.47 13.53 -1.01
C GLU A 290 -5.93 13.35 -0.60
N ARG A 291 -6.85 13.96 -1.35
CA ARG A 291 -8.29 13.96 -1.03
C ARG A 291 -8.85 12.55 -0.84
N ASP A 292 -8.49 11.63 -1.72
CA ASP A 292 -9.01 10.26 -1.68
C ASP A 292 -8.60 9.54 -0.41
N ALA A 293 -7.36 9.71 0.04
CA ALA A 293 -6.91 9.10 1.28
C ALA A 293 -7.46 9.81 2.52
N ARG A 294 -7.38 11.14 2.55
CA ARG A 294 -7.76 11.95 3.73
C ARG A 294 -9.27 12.02 3.96
N ALA A 295 -10.06 12.06 2.88
CA ALA A 295 -11.52 12.18 2.97
C ALA A 295 -12.24 10.82 2.87
N TYR A 296 -11.72 9.89 2.08
CA TYR A 296 -12.43 8.65 1.78
C TYR A 296 -11.75 7.38 2.28
N GLY A 297 -10.52 7.48 2.84
CA GLY A 297 -9.76 6.31 3.30
C GLY A 297 -9.31 5.39 2.16
N GLU A 298 -9.19 5.93 0.94
CA GLU A 298 -8.66 5.21 -0.20
C GLU A 298 -7.13 5.19 -0.17
N PHE A 299 -6.53 4.13 -0.69
CA PHE A 299 -5.08 4.07 -0.77
C PHE A 299 -4.55 5.09 -1.77
N MET A 300 -3.67 5.95 -1.28
CA MET A 300 -2.85 6.77 -2.16
C MET A 300 -1.61 5.99 -2.60
N TYR A 301 -1.49 5.85 -3.90
CA TYR A 301 -0.29 5.30 -4.52
C TYR A 301 0.84 6.35 -4.69
N PHE A 302 0.68 7.63 -4.25
CA PHE A 302 1.18 8.75 -5.04
C PHE A 302 2.20 9.68 -4.41
N SER A 303 2.23 9.95 -3.12
CA SER A 303 3.13 11.02 -2.62
C SER A 303 4.62 10.74 -2.83
N ARG A 304 5.02 9.47 -2.91
CA ARG A 304 6.41 9.05 -3.20
C ARG A 304 6.56 8.25 -4.49
N SER A 305 5.46 7.91 -5.14
CA SER A 305 5.51 7.16 -6.39
C SER A 305 6.06 8.02 -7.51
N VAL A 306 6.93 7.42 -8.32
CA VAL A 306 7.50 8.10 -9.48
C VAL A 306 6.52 8.14 -10.66
N TYR A 307 5.65 7.13 -10.77
CA TYR A 307 4.77 6.94 -11.94
C TYR A 307 3.30 6.70 -11.57
N GLY A 308 2.98 6.49 -10.31
CA GLY A 308 1.66 6.01 -9.89
C GLY A 308 0.48 6.89 -10.29
N ASP A 309 0.68 8.22 -10.30
CA ASP A 309 -0.31 9.21 -10.75
C ASP A 309 -0.72 9.04 -12.23
N LEU A 310 0.13 8.45 -13.06
CA LEU A 310 -0.08 8.25 -14.49
C LEU A 310 -0.54 6.84 -14.85
N LEU A 311 -0.33 5.86 -13.96
CA LEU A 311 -0.63 4.46 -14.25
C LEU A 311 -2.12 4.18 -14.09
N LYS A 312 -2.74 3.70 -15.18
CA LYS A 312 -4.13 3.22 -15.20
C LYS A 312 -4.13 1.81 -15.76
N LYS A 313 -4.61 0.83 -14.96
CA LYS A 313 -4.54 -0.58 -15.33
C LYS A 313 -5.23 -0.85 -16.68
N ASP A 314 -6.44 -0.36 -16.85
CA ASP A 314 -7.24 -0.58 -18.06
C ASP A 314 -6.68 0.11 -19.32
N LEU A 315 -5.73 1.03 -19.14
CA LEU A 315 -5.14 1.80 -20.23
C LEU A 315 -3.73 1.30 -20.62
N HIS A 316 -2.93 0.93 -19.60
CA HIS A 316 -1.51 0.63 -19.80
C HIS A 316 -1.21 -0.87 -19.76
N PHE A 317 -1.99 -1.67 -19.01
CA PHE A 317 -1.78 -3.09 -18.81
C PHE A 317 -2.85 -3.87 -19.57
N ILE A 318 -2.50 -4.28 -20.80
CA ILE A 318 -3.43 -4.71 -21.83
C ILE A 318 -3.25 -6.19 -22.20
N ASP A 319 -4.30 -6.81 -22.70
CA ASP A 319 -4.17 -8.13 -23.30
C ASP A 319 -3.42 -8.04 -24.64
N PRO A 320 -2.51 -8.98 -24.97
CA PRO A 320 -1.82 -9.01 -26.26
C PRO A 320 -2.75 -8.99 -27.49
N SER A 321 -3.97 -9.52 -27.38
CA SER A 321 -4.98 -9.52 -28.45
C SER A 321 -5.56 -8.14 -28.74
N ASP A 322 -5.62 -7.24 -27.73
CA ASP A 322 -6.21 -5.91 -27.88
C ASP A 322 -5.33 -4.95 -28.68
N TYR A 323 -4.04 -5.16 -28.63
CA TYR A 323 -3.08 -4.35 -29.38
C TYR A 323 -1.88 -5.19 -29.84
N PRO A 324 -2.00 -5.94 -30.93
CA PRO A 324 -0.91 -6.78 -31.45
C PRO A 324 0.27 -5.91 -31.91
N ILE A 325 1.48 -6.46 -31.83
CA ILE A 325 2.69 -5.76 -32.24
C ILE A 325 2.60 -5.41 -33.74
N PRO A 326 2.62 -4.11 -34.11
CA PRO A 326 2.54 -3.73 -35.53
C PRO A 326 3.72 -4.24 -36.33
N GLN A 327 3.46 -4.57 -37.59
CA GLN A 327 4.50 -4.97 -38.55
C GLN A 327 5.56 -3.86 -38.67
N TYR A 328 6.81 -4.24 -38.88
CA TYR A 328 7.99 -3.34 -38.93
C TYR A 328 8.37 -2.65 -37.61
N SER A 329 7.75 -3.01 -36.49
CA SER A 329 8.24 -2.59 -35.17
C SER A 329 9.66 -3.09 -34.94
N LYS A 330 10.51 -2.25 -34.35
CA LYS A 330 11.86 -2.66 -33.97
C LYS A 330 11.86 -3.21 -32.53
N ILE A 331 12.38 -4.40 -32.37
CA ILE A 331 12.54 -5.01 -31.07
C ILE A 331 13.79 -4.45 -30.39
N VAL A 332 13.65 -4.09 -29.13
CA VAL A 332 14.71 -3.60 -28.24
C VAL A 332 14.69 -4.44 -26.98
N GLN A 333 15.86 -4.79 -26.48
CA GLN A 333 16.03 -5.49 -25.21
C GLN A 333 16.74 -4.56 -24.22
N ALA A 334 16.31 -4.53 -22.96
CA ALA A 334 17.05 -3.89 -21.87
C ALA A 334 17.24 -4.86 -20.72
N VAL A 335 18.41 -4.80 -20.09
CA VAL A 335 18.81 -5.70 -19.01
C VAL A 335 19.40 -4.90 -17.86
N ASP A 336 18.89 -5.17 -16.66
CA ASP A 336 19.46 -4.75 -15.39
C ASP A 336 20.04 -5.98 -14.67
N PRO A 337 21.38 -6.17 -14.67
CA PRO A 337 22.01 -7.34 -14.11
C PRO A 337 22.11 -7.24 -12.59
N HIS A 338 22.11 -8.39 -11.90
CA HIS A 338 22.32 -8.46 -10.47
C HIS A 338 23.17 -9.68 -10.09
N ASP A 339 23.96 -9.59 -9.01
CA ASP A 339 24.85 -10.71 -8.60
C ASP A 339 24.11 -11.89 -7.97
N SER A 340 23.14 -11.61 -7.11
CA SER A 340 22.48 -12.61 -6.26
C SER A 340 21.08 -12.98 -6.73
N ARG A 341 20.49 -12.19 -7.63
CA ARG A 341 19.17 -12.41 -8.22
C ARG A 341 19.29 -12.66 -9.73
N PRO A 342 18.26 -13.22 -10.39
CA PRO A 342 18.19 -13.22 -11.85
C PRO A 342 18.27 -11.79 -12.38
N SER A 343 18.78 -11.63 -13.58
CA SER A 343 18.80 -10.33 -14.28
C SER A 343 17.38 -9.94 -14.67
N ALA A 344 16.95 -8.71 -14.35
CA ALA A 344 15.72 -8.18 -14.91
C ALA A 344 15.93 -7.87 -16.40
N CYS A 345 15.05 -8.37 -17.25
CA CYS A 345 15.14 -8.17 -18.68
C CYS A 345 13.77 -7.85 -19.27
N LEU A 346 13.70 -6.82 -20.10
CA LEU A 346 12.51 -6.42 -20.85
C LEU A 346 12.75 -6.48 -22.35
N TYR A 347 11.74 -6.93 -23.08
CA TYR A 347 11.64 -6.82 -24.53
C TYR A 347 10.52 -5.85 -24.90
N ALA A 348 10.86 -4.86 -25.69
CA ALA A 348 9.92 -3.86 -26.19
C ALA A 348 9.90 -3.82 -27.72
N ALA A 349 8.71 -3.63 -28.26
CA ALA A 349 8.53 -3.30 -29.67
C ALA A 349 8.36 -1.78 -29.82
N LYS A 350 9.31 -1.07 -30.40
CA LYS A 350 9.16 0.33 -30.78
C LYS A 350 8.34 0.41 -32.06
N VAL A 351 7.14 0.99 -31.95
CA VAL A 351 6.18 1.08 -33.04
C VAL A 351 6.61 2.13 -34.06
N PRO A 352 6.55 1.84 -35.38
CA PRO A 352 6.86 2.84 -36.42
C PRO A 352 5.75 3.91 -36.48
N GLY A 353 6.11 5.16 -36.70
CA GLY A 353 5.16 6.26 -36.85
C GLY A 353 5.70 7.58 -36.32
N LYS A 354 4.84 8.62 -36.34
CA LYS A 354 5.17 9.95 -35.77
C LYS A 354 5.08 9.95 -34.26
N ILE A 355 4.15 9.16 -33.70
CA ILE A 355 3.93 9.04 -32.25
C ILE A 355 4.94 8.03 -31.70
N GLN A 356 5.71 8.43 -30.71
CA GLN A 356 6.64 7.55 -30.04
C GLN A 356 5.86 6.58 -29.15
N ARG A 357 5.85 5.30 -29.49
CA ARG A 357 5.16 4.25 -28.74
C ARG A 357 6.01 3.02 -28.56
N TYR A 358 5.97 2.46 -27.36
CA TYR A 358 6.59 1.20 -26.98
C TYR A 358 5.52 0.22 -26.49
N ILE A 359 5.59 -1.02 -26.97
CA ILE A 359 4.81 -2.13 -26.44
C ILE A 359 5.80 -3.04 -25.72
N ILE A 360 5.68 -3.13 -24.40
CA ILE A 360 6.48 -4.06 -23.61
C ILE A 360 5.75 -5.39 -23.64
N PHE A 361 6.31 -6.36 -24.37
CA PHE A 361 5.59 -7.60 -24.71
C PHE A 361 6.13 -8.83 -23.99
N GLN A 362 7.34 -8.75 -23.42
CA GLN A 362 7.98 -9.88 -22.76
C GLN A 362 8.91 -9.38 -21.67
N GLU A 363 8.93 -10.11 -20.54
CA GLU A 363 9.90 -9.93 -19.46
C GLU A 363 10.53 -11.26 -19.07
N THR A 364 11.68 -11.23 -18.41
CA THR A 364 12.28 -12.40 -17.76
C THR A 364 12.94 -11.97 -16.44
N PRO A 365 12.83 -12.80 -15.38
CA PRO A 365 12.04 -14.02 -15.28
C PRO A 365 10.53 -13.78 -15.36
N GLN A 366 9.74 -14.82 -15.67
CA GLN A 366 8.27 -14.76 -15.77
C GLN A 366 7.56 -15.44 -14.61
N GLU A 367 8.29 -16.06 -13.69
CA GLU A 367 7.72 -16.75 -12.55
C GLU A 367 6.96 -15.77 -11.65
N GLN A 368 5.65 -15.97 -11.52
CA GLN A 368 4.77 -15.13 -10.69
C GLN A 368 4.60 -15.66 -9.26
N ASN A 369 5.12 -16.86 -8.98
CA ASN A 369 4.94 -17.54 -7.68
C ASN A 369 5.75 -16.92 -6.54
N ALA A 370 6.75 -16.10 -6.86
CA ALA A 370 7.55 -15.34 -5.89
C ALA A 370 7.70 -13.89 -6.36
N ALA A 371 7.79 -12.97 -5.43
CA ALA A 371 8.15 -11.61 -5.78
C ALA A 371 9.58 -11.62 -6.35
N PHE A 372 9.81 -10.90 -7.45
CA PHE A 372 11.12 -10.84 -8.11
C PHE A 372 12.27 -10.53 -7.15
N TRP A 373 12.01 -9.65 -6.19
CA TRP A 373 13.00 -9.26 -5.19
C TRP A 373 13.47 -10.42 -4.29
N ASP A 374 12.60 -11.38 -4.02
CA ASP A 374 12.90 -12.54 -3.16
C ASP A 374 13.49 -13.72 -3.94
N MET A 375 13.56 -13.62 -5.28
CA MET A 375 14.17 -14.65 -6.13
C MET A 375 15.68 -14.67 -5.89
N LYS A 376 16.22 -15.88 -5.81
CA LYS A 376 17.66 -16.09 -5.78
C LYS A 376 18.11 -16.55 -7.15
N ARG A 377 19.29 -16.12 -7.58
CA ARG A 377 19.91 -16.69 -8.78
C ARG A 377 20.23 -18.16 -8.51
N SER A 378 19.42 -19.02 -9.06
CA SER A 378 19.62 -20.49 -9.00
C SER A 378 20.39 -21.01 -10.21
N ASN A 379 20.40 -20.24 -11.30
CA ASN A 379 20.91 -20.64 -12.60
C ASN A 379 22.18 -19.85 -12.96
N GLU A 380 23.00 -20.44 -13.83
CA GLU A 380 24.14 -19.76 -14.39
C GLU A 380 23.68 -18.69 -15.42
N ILE A 381 24.55 -17.73 -15.74
CA ILE A 381 24.28 -16.70 -16.76
C ILE A 381 23.94 -17.33 -18.11
N VAL A 382 24.48 -18.52 -18.42
CA VAL A 382 24.18 -19.27 -19.63
C VAL A 382 22.69 -19.61 -19.75
N ASP A 383 22.04 -19.96 -18.66
CA ASP A 383 20.61 -20.31 -18.65
C ASP A 383 19.72 -19.08 -18.91
N GLU A 384 20.10 -17.92 -18.36
CA GLU A 384 19.43 -16.65 -18.66
C GLU A 384 19.53 -16.35 -20.18
N VAL A 385 20.73 -16.46 -20.73
CA VAL A 385 20.99 -16.22 -22.16
C VAL A 385 20.28 -17.26 -23.03
N GLN A 386 20.18 -18.52 -22.64
CA GLN A 386 19.38 -19.53 -23.34
C GLN A 386 17.89 -19.20 -23.38
N THR A 387 17.37 -18.66 -22.28
CA THR A 387 15.99 -18.19 -22.19
C THR A 387 15.76 -17.03 -23.16
N TRP A 388 16.66 -16.07 -23.19
CA TRP A 388 16.60 -14.95 -24.13
C TRP A 388 16.69 -15.41 -25.58
N ASP A 389 17.57 -16.36 -25.92
CA ASP A 389 17.70 -16.92 -27.25
C ASP A 389 16.42 -17.64 -27.72
N LYS A 390 15.72 -18.33 -26.82
CA LYS A 390 14.40 -18.93 -27.10
C LYS A 390 13.34 -17.85 -27.41
N ILE A 391 13.30 -16.77 -26.63
CA ILE A 391 12.38 -15.66 -26.88
C ILE A 391 12.65 -15.02 -28.23
N GLU A 392 13.93 -14.76 -28.56
CA GLU A 392 14.33 -14.15 -29.81
C GLU A 392 14.04 -15.05 -31.05
N LYS A 393 14.10 -16.35 -30.89
CA LYS A 393 13.69 -17.31 -31.94
C LYS A 393 12.18 -17.33 -32.15
N THR A 394 11.41 -17.05 -31.10
CA THR A 394 9.94 -17.06 -31.16
C THR A 394 9.38 -15.74 -31.70
N TYR A 395 9.95 -14.61 -31.27
CA TYR A 395 9.42 -13.31 -31.64
C TYR A 395 10.23 -12.61 -32.70
N TYR A 396 11.41 -12.14 -32.43
CA TYR A 396 12.37 -11.55 -33.37
C TYR A 396 13.65 -11.15 -32.63
N LYS A 397 14.76 -11.17 -33.32
CA LYS A 397 16.04 -10.72 -32.77
C LYS A 397 16.01 -9.20 -32.48
N PRO A 398 16.44 -8.76 -31.31
CA PRO A 398 16.52 -7.32 -31.01
C PRO A 398 17.47 -6.59 -31.96
N ALA A 399 17.04 -5.44 -32.44
CA ALA A 399 17.89 -4.52 -33.19
C ALA A 399 18.97 -3.88 -32.28
N VAL A 400 18.64 -3.71 -31.01
CA VAL A 400 19.54 -3.17 -30.00
C VAL A 400 19.32 -3.89 -28.68
N ARG A 401 20.42 -4.19 -27.96
CA ARG A 401 20.41 -4.68 -26.59
C ARG A 401 21.12 -3.65 -25.71
N ILE A 402 20.44 -3.22 -24.66
CA ILE A 402 20.87 -2.19 -23.73
C ILE A 402 21.18 -2.86 -22.39
N LEU A 403 22.31 -2.52 -21.80
CA LEU A 403 22.71 -3.01 -20.48
C LEU A 403 22.92 -1.82 -19.54
N ASP A 404 22.58 -1.97 -18.26
CA ASP A 404 22.85 -0.96 -17.26
C ASP A 404 24.29 -0.45 -17.37
N ARG A 405 24.42 0.89 -17.34
CA ARG A 405 25.71 1.57 -17.53
C ARG A 405 26.71 1.31 -16.41
N HIS A 406 26.21 1.28 -15.17
CA HIS A 406 27.08 1.19 -14.02
C HIS A 406 27.40 -0.27 -13.70
N PHE A 407 26.38 -1.07 -13.41
CA PHE A 407 26.55 -2.43 -12.93
C PHE A 407 26.98 -3.39 -14.05
N GLY A 408 26.44 -3.20 -15.25
CA GLY A 408 26.73 -4.07 -16.41
C GLY A 408 28.16 -4.02 -16.92
N TRP A 409 28.87 -2.89 -16.68
CA TRP A 409 30.21 -2.63 -17.19
C TRP A 409 31.29 -2.55 -16.11
N GLN A 410 30.94 -2.66 -14.84
CA GLN A 410 31.90 -2.76 -13.76
C GLN A 410 32.56 -4.15 -13.73
N THR A 411 33.87 -4.18 -13.55
CA THR A 411 34.63 -5.43 -13.44
C THR A 411 34.33 -6.11 -12.11
N ARG A 412 33.91 -7.37 -12.18
CA ARG A 412 33.68 -8.25 -11.04
C ARG A 412 34.57 -9.49 -11.18
N GLY A 413 35.55 -9.59 -10.33
CA GLY A 413 36.61 -10.54 -10.55
C GLY A 413 37.38 -10.19 -11.84
N GLN A 414 37.30 -11.07 -12.86
CA GLN A 414 38.03 -10.86 -14.12
C GLN A 414 37.16 -10.35 -15.28
N LYS A 415 35.84 -10.34 -15.15
CA LYS A 415 34.91 -10.03 -16.27
C LYS A 415 33.77 -9.11 -15.83
N THR A 416 33.27 -8.33 -16.80
CA THR A 416 32.03 -7.55 -16.65
C THR A 416 30.82 -8.41 -17.03
N PHE A 417 29.58 -8.00 -16.64
CA PHE A 417 28.37 -8.70 -17.10
C PHE A 417 28.24 -8.70 -18.62
N ALA A 418 28.59 -7.61 -19.30
CA ALA A 418 28.61 -7.56 -20.76
C ALA A 418 29.50 -8.67 -21.37
N GLN A 419 30.67 -8.91 -20.77
CA GLN A 419 31.59 -9.97 -21.22
C GLN A 419 31.05 -11.37 -20.86
N LEU A 420 30.39 -11.51 -19.71
CA LEU A 420 29.78 -12.78 -19.29
C LEU A 420 28.64 -13.18 -20.22
N TYR A 421 27.74 -12.26 -20.56
CA TYR A 421 26.63 -12.53 -21.51
C TYR A 421 27.16 -12.83 -22.94
N LEU A 422 28.19 -12.10 -23.36
CA LEU A 422 28.82 -12.41 -24.68
C LEU A 422 29.43 -13.80 -24.68
N ALA A 423 30.12 -14.20 -23.62
CA ALA A 423 30.72 -15.53 -23.52
C ALA A 423 29.65 -16.62 -23.46
N ALA A 424 28.59 -16.43 -22.68
CA ALA A 424 27.46 -17.34 -22.59
C ALA A 424 26.74 -17.49 -23.95
N GLY A 425 26.55 -16.37 -24.66
CA GLY A 425 25.98 -16.40 -26.03
C GLY A 425 26.81 -17.23 -26.99
N ARG A 426 28.14 -17.06 -26.97
CA ARG A 426 29.05 -17.87 -27.83
C ARG A 426 28.95 -19.36 -27.53
N GLN A 427 28.75 -19.77 -26.29
CA GLN A 427 28.59 -21.19 -25.93
C GLN A 427 27.34 -21.81 -26.56
N ILE A 428 26.29 -21.03 -26.80
CA ILE A 428 25.04 -21.49 -27.42
C ILE A 428 24.94 -21.15 -28.92
N GLY A 429 26.03 -20.66 -29.53
CA GLY A 429 26.06 -20.29 -30.93
C GLY A 429 25.37 -18.98 -31.29
N SER A 430 25.09 -18.12 -30.29
CA SER A 430 24.40 -16.83 -30.46
C SER A 430 25.30 -15.66 -30.05
N ASN A 431 24.98 -14.46 -30.55
CA ASN A 431 25.75 -13.26 -30.25
C ASN A 431 24.91 -12.30 -29.38
N PHE A 432 25.29 -12.15 -28.11
CA PHE A 432 24.68 -11.24 -27.16
C PHE A 432 25.63 -10.07 -26.85
N THR A 433 25.65 -9.11 -27.78
CA THR A 433 26.41 -7.85 -27.63
C THR A 433 25.48 -6.76 -27.13
N PHE A 434 25.90 -6.06 -26.12
CA PHE A 434 25.14 -4.98 -25.50
C PHE A 434 25.79 -3.63 -25.75
N ILE A 435 24.99 -2.58 -25.72
CA ILE A 435 25.43 -1.20 -25.59
C ILE A 435 25.13 -0.70 -24.19
N SER A 436 25.85 0.34 -23.74
CA SER A 436 25.58 0.97 -22.45
C SER A 436 24.27 1.72 -22.48
N SER A 437 23.54 1.72 -21.35
CA SER A 437 22.38 2.60 -21.17
C SER A 437 22.77 4.07 -21.28
N TYR A 438 21.78 4.92 -21.54
CA TYR A 438 21.97 6.35 -21.80
C TYR A 438 22.73 7.05 -20.67
N ALA A 439 23.65 7.97 -21.04
CA ALA A 439 24.30 8.92 -20.15
C ALA A 439 23.73 10.31 -20.40
N ALA A 440 23.28 11.01 -19.36
CA ALA A 440 22.82 12.38 -19.50
C ALA A 440 24.00 13.31 -19.84
N ASN A 441 23.80 14.21 -20.80
CA ASN A 441 24.76 15.21 -21.20
C ASN A 441 24.47 16.60 -20.60
N SER A 442 23.60 16.66 -19.57
CA SER A 442 23.10 17.88 -18.94
C SER A 442 23.34 17.87 -17.43
N ASP A 443 23.16 19.01 -16.79
CA ASP A 443 23.21 19.18 -15.34
C ASP A 443 22.12 18.41 -14.58
N GLU A 444 21.10 17.91 -15.30
CA GLU A 444 20.05 17.04 -14.75
C GLU A 444 20.58 15.63 -14.54
N SER A 445 20.32 15.03 -13.39
CA SER A 445 20.74 13.64 -13.14
C SER A 445 20.12 12.68 -14.15
N GLU A 446 20.86 11.64 -14.56
CA GLU A 446 20.36 10.61 -15.49
C GLU A 446 19.04 10.00 -15.03
N LEU A 447 18.87 9.86 -13.72
CA LEU A 447 17.67 9.30 -13.11
C LEU A 447 16.47 10.24 -13.31
N ALA A 448 16.64 11.54 -13.03
CA ALA A 448 15.56 12.53 -13.18
C ALA A 448 15.14 12.68 -14.64
N PHE A 449 16.11 12.78 -15.55
CA PHE A 449 15.84 12.81 -16.99
C PHE A 449 15.07 11.58 -17.45
N GLY A 450 15.51 10.39 -17.06
CA GLY A 450 14.86 9.14 -17.43
C GLY A 450 13.42 9.04 -16.89
N HIS A 451 13.21 9.43 -15.63
CA HIS A 451 11.85 9.49 -15.06
C HIS A 451 10.94 10.42 -15.86
N LYS A 452 11.43 11.59 -16.24
CA LYS A 452 10.68 12.55 -17.06
C LYS A 452 10.29 11.99 -18.43
N GLN A 453 11.19 11.24 -19.09
CA GLN A 453 10.89 10.60 -20.37
C GLN A 453 9.82 9.52 -20.24
N VAL A 454 9.92 8.64 -19.22
CA VAL A 454 8.91 7.60 -18.97
C VAL A 454 7.57 8.24 -18.62
N ARG A 455 7.51 9.26 -17.73
CA ARG A 455 6.29 9.97 -17.39
C ARG A 455 5.61 10.59 -18.61
N LYS A 456 6.39 11.20 -19.53
CA LYS A 456 5.86 11.75 -20.78
C LYS A 456 5.18 10.69 -21.65
N LEU A 457 5.73 9.48 -21.71
CA LEU A 457 5.19 8.40 -22.53
C LEU A 457 4.05 7.63 -21.83
N LEU A 458 3.94 7.70 -20.51
CA LEU A 458 2.78 7.16 -19.78
C LEU A 458 1.53 8.06 -19.97
N GLN A 459 1.68 9.31 -20.34
CA GLN A 459 0.56 10.16 -20.68
C GLN A 459 -0.05 9.79 -22.05
N ASN A 460 -1.33 10.13 -22.24
CA ASN A 460 -1.96 9.99 -23.53
C ASN A 460 -1.27 10.87 -24.56
N GLN A 461 -0.97 10.30 -25.72
CA GLN A 461 -0.41 10.97 -26.87
C GLN A 461 -1.53 11.59 -27.72
N GLU A 462 -1.17 12.23 -28.84
CA GLU A 462 -2.12 12.92 -29.73
C GLU A 462 -3.27 12.04 -30.25
N ASP A 463 -3.10 10.74 -30.29
CA ASP A 463 -4.12 9.77 -30.70
C ASP A 463 -4.98 9.23 -29.54
N GLY A 464 -4.86 9.82 -28.34
CA GLY A 464 -5.61 9.44 -27.15
C GLY A 464 -5.15 8.15 -26.47
N LYS A 465 -4.07 7.53 -26.93
CA LYS A 465 -3.48 6.31 -26.33
C LYS A 465 -2.14 6.64 -25.67
N PRO A 466 -1.72 5.92 -24.62
CA PRO A 466 -0.42 6.14 -23.99
C PRO A 466 0.73 5.75 -24.93
N GLY A 467 1.88 6.36 -24.71
CA GLY A 467 3.12 6.01 -25.42
C GLY A 467 3.76 4.71 -24.93
N ILE A 468 3.35 4.18 -23.76
CA ILE A 468 3.79 2.90 -23.21
C ILE A 468 2.58 2.01 -23.01
N LEU A 469 2.60 0.83 -23.63
CA LEU A 469 1.64 -0.25 -23.43
C LEU A 469 2.40 -1.47 -22.90
N ILE A 470 1.84 -2.14 -21.90
CA ILE A 470 2.47 -3.28 -21.22
C ILE A 470 1.53 -4.47 -21.36
N TYR A 471 2.02 -5.57 -21.91
CA TYR A 471 1.23 -6.79 -22.01
C TYR A 471 1.01 -7.43 -20.65
N SER A 472 -0.13 -8.05 -20.46
CA SER A 472 -0.57 -8.67 -19.20
C SER A 472 0.34 -9.79 -18.67
N ASN A 473 1.21 -10.35 -19.52
CA ASN A 473 2.26 -11.28 -19.12
C ASN A 473 3.51 -10.59 -18.52
N CYS A 474 3.63 -9.26 -18.61
CA CYS A 474 4.72 -8.48 -17.99
C CYS A 474 4.33 -8.04 -16.58
N TYR A 475 4.10 -9.00 -15.69
CA TYR A 475 3.61 -8.78 -14.33
C TYR A 475 4.63 -8.09 -13.43
N HIS A 476 5.91 -8.48 -13.50
CA HIS A 476 6.95 -7.88 -12.65
C HIS A 476 7.21 -6.42 -13.00
N LEU A 477 7.15 -6.06 -14.29
CA LEU A 477 7.22 -4.65 -14.69
C LEU A 477 6.03 -3.87 -14.15
N TRP A 478 4.81 -4.37 -14.33
CA TRP A 478 3.62 -3.71 -13.82
C TRP A 478 3.69 -3.51 -12.32
N ASN A 479 4.02 -4.57 -11.58
CA ASN A 479 4.21 -4.53 -10.14
C ASN A 479 5.35 -3.57 -9.74
N GLY A 480 6.46 -3.60 -10.48
CA GLY A 480 7.57 -2.67 -10.30
C GLY A 480 7.13 -1.21 -10.43
N LEU A 481 6.44 -0.85 -11.50
CA LEU A 481 5.99 0.53 -11.76
C LEU A 481 5.01 1.04 -10.70
N THR A 482 4.10 0.20 -10.25
CA THR A 482 3.12 0.57 -9.20
C THR A 482 3.77 0.79 -7.83
N HIS A 483 4.93 0.17 -7.58
CA HIS A 483 5.66 0.26 -6.31
C HIS A 483 6.97 1.06 -6.40
N TYR A 484 7.22 1.73 -7.53
CA TYR A 484 8.44 2.50 -7.75
C TYR A 484 8.38 3.83 -7.02
N VAL A 485 8.99 3.88 -5.83
CA VAL A 485 8.87 5.00 -4.90
C VAL A 485 10.22 5.58 -4.51
N ARG A 486 10.23 6.88 -4.18
CA ARG A 486 11.41 7.60 -3.68
C ARG A 486 11.68 7.24 -2.22
N LYS A 487 12.96 7.28 -1.80
CA LYS A 487 13.37 7.12 -0.40
C LYS A 487 12.88 8.31 0.43
N ARG A 488 12.56 8.09 1.71
CA ARG A 488 12.34 9.18 2.66
C ARG A 488 13.66 9.85 3.00
N LEU A 489 13.68 11.17 3.05
CA LEU A 489 14.79 11.91 3.61
C LEU A 489 14.78 11.74 5.14
N LYS A 490 15.92 11.33 5.73
CA LYS A 490 16.05 11.22 7.18
C LYS A 490 15.92 12.60 7.82
N GLY A 491 15.02 12.73 8.82
CA GLY A 491 14.91 13.95 9.62
C GLY A 491 13.89 14.98 9.12
N VAL A 492 13.10 14.69 8.08
CA VAL A 492 12.03 15.58 7.60
C VAL A 492 10.69 14.99 8.01
N ALA A 493 9.99 15.68 8.92
CA ALA A 493 8.68 15.24 9.45
C ALA A 493 7.52 15.48 8.47
N SER A 494 7.69 16.33 7.46
CA SER A 494 6.66 16.62 6.46
C SER A 494 7.09 16.15 5.06
N ASP A 495 6.14 15.59 4.31
CA ASP A 495 6.33 15.13 2.93
C ASP A 495 6.63 16.28 1.94
N ASP A 496 6.49 17.54 2.35
CA ASP A 496 6.68 18.76 1.54
C ASP A 496 8.11 18.96 1.00
N LYS A 497 9.08 18.15 1.40
CA LYS A 497 10.47 18.21 0.93
C LYS A 497 10.98 16.87 0.40
N ILE A 498 10.16 16.17 -0.38
CA ILE A 498 10.65 15.05 -1.20
C ILE A 498 11.40 15.65 -2.38
N GLY A 499 12.65 16.04 -2.14
CA GLY A 499 13.51 16.56 -3.21
C GLY A 499 13.77 15.48 -4.26
N VAL A 500 14.00 15.91 -5.49
CA VAL A 500 14.40 15.05 -6.64
C VAL A 500 15.64 14.20 -6.29
N ASP A 501 16.40 14.61 -5.28
CA ASP A 501 17.63 13.97 -4.82
C ASP A 501 17.46 12.80 -3.83
N ALA A 502 16.22 12.51 -3.42
CA ALA A 502 15.91 11.43 -2.48
C ALA A 502 15.99 10.06 -3.12
N GLY A 503 16.97 9.57 -3.73
CA GLY A 503 17.15 8.26 -4.35
C GLY A 503 15.90 7.33 -4.39
N ILE A 504 15.94 6.26 -5.13
CA ILE A 504 14.82 5.29 -5.26
C ILE A 504 14.98 4.18 -4.21
N VAL A 505 13.86 3.63 -3.73
CA VAL A 505 13.85 2.42 -2.91
C VAL A 505 14.34 1.25 -3.76
N GLU A 506 15.33 0.51 -3.27
CA GLU A 506 15.98 -0.58 -4.01
C GLU A 506 15.04 -1.72 -4.41
N LYS A 507 14.01 -1.96 -3.59
CA LYS A 507 12.99 -2.95 -3.89
C LYS A 507 12.12 -2.43 -5.03
N TYR A 508 11.78 -3.27 -5.98
CA TYR A 508 10.94 -3.00 -7.17
C TYR A 508 11.56 -2.12 -8.26
N LYS A 509 12.83 -1.72 -8.19
CA LYS A 509 13.42 -0.80 -9.18
C LYS A 509 13.86 -1.45 -10.49
N ASP A 510 14.26 -2.73 -10.48
CA ASP A 510 15.01 -3.36 -11.57
C ASP A 510 14.26 -3.32 -12.93
N PHE A 511 12.99 -3.71 -12.95
CA PHE A 511 12.18 -3.63 -14.18
C PHE A 511 11.82 -2.18 -14.59
N PRO A 512 11.43 -1.28 -13.70
CA PRO A 512 11.30 0.14 -14.02
C PRO A 512 12.58 0.78 -14.57
N ASP A 513 13.76 0.37 -14.08
CA ASP A 513 15.04 0.83 -14.60
C ASP A 513 15.30 0.28 -16.02
N CYS A 514 14.98 -0.99 -16.30
CA CYS A 514 14.99 -1.52 -17.68
C CYS A 514 14.08 -0.71 -18.60
N LEU A 515 12.86 -0.36 -18.18
CA LEU A 515 11.96 0.49 -18.95
C LEU A 515 12.57 1.87 -19.22
N ARG A 516 13.21 2.46 -18.22
CA ARG A 516 13.90 3.75 -18.33
C ARG A 516 15.04 3.66 -19.36
N TYR A 517 15.83 2.59 -19.35
CA TYR A 517 16.89 2.37 -20.36
C TYR A 517 16.32 2.27 -21.78
N LEU A 518 15.21 1.53 -21.96
CA LEU A 518 14.54 1.41 -23.26
C LEU A 518 14.06 2.77 -23.79
N VAL A 519 13.43 3.56 -22.94
CA VAL A 519 12.83 4.83 -23.34
C VAL A 519 13.88 5.91 -23.62
N CYS A 520 14.96 5.94 -22.83
CA CYS A 520 16.04 6.92 -23.01
C CYS A 520 16.94 6.63 -24.21
N HIS A 521 16.91 5.40 -24.73
CA HIS A 521 17.70 5.06 -25.93
C HIS A 521 16.88 5.30 -27.20
N ASP A 522 17.24 6.32 -27.98
CA ASP A 522 16.52 6.63 -29.22
C ASP A 522 16.86 5.67 -30.36
N VAL A 523 15.99 4.67 -30.53
CA VAL A 523 16.06 3.73 -31.66
C VAL A 523 15.24 4.30 -32.82
N VAL A 524 15.92 4.74 -33.87
CA VAL A 524 15.23 5.26 -35.07
C VAL A 524 14.49 4.13 -35.79
N VAL A 525 13.16 4.27 -35.84
CA VAL A 525 12.29 3.37 -36.62
C VAL A 525 11.74 4.12 -37.81
N ARG A 526 12.15 3.70 -39.02
CA ARG A 526 11.56 4.23 -40.24
C ARG A 526 10.56 3.20 -40.76
N ALA A 527 9.28 3.61 -40.88
CA ALA A 527 8.34 2.80 -41.64
C ALA A 527 8.86 2.70 -43.12
N PRO A 528 8.74 1.55 -43.80
CA PRO A 528 9.05 1.51 -45.19
C PRO A 528 8.17 2.51 -45.93
N GLU A 529 8.78 3.33 -46.79
CA GLU A 529 8.00 4.21 -47.64
C GLU A 529 7.02 3.33 -48.44
N ARG A 530 5.74 3.66 -48.37
CA ARG A 530 4.76 3.04 -49.25
C ARG A 530 5.19 3.41 -50.66
N VAL A 531 5.76 2.44 -51.36
CA VAL A 531 5.97 2.58 -52.78
C VAL A 531 4.60 2.81 -53.40
N LYS A 532 4.33 4.05 -53.76
CA LYS A 532 3.18 4.36 -54.59
C LYS A 532 3.44 3.74 -55.96
N SER A 533 3.15 2.44 -56.06
CA SER A 533 3.17 1.79 -57.38
C SER A 533 2.08 2.46 -58.21
N THR A 534 2.47 3.09 -59.26
CA THR A 534 1.54 3.65 -60.21
C THR A 534 0.74 2.53 -60.87
N ALA A 535 -0.52 2.78 -61.23
CA ALA A 535 -1.36 1.75 -61.90
C ALA A 535 -0.65 1.11 -63.14
N GLY A 536 0.33 1.81 -63.71
CA GLY A 536 1.18 1.32 -64.79
C GLY A 536 2.19 0.23 -64.35
N GLU A 537 2.81 0.39 -63.19
CA GLU A 537 3.72 -0.61 -62.60
C GLU A 537 3.00 -1.88 -62.16
N LEU A 538 1.82 -1.76 -61.58
CA LEU A 538 0.99 -2.92 -61.23
C LEU A 538 0.54 -3.70 -62.48
N ARG A 539 0.21 -3.03 -63.58
CA ARG A 539 -0.08 -3.69 -64.89
C ARG A 539 1.16 -4.37 -65.45
N ARG A 540 2.34 -3.79 -65.35
CA ARG A 540 3.60 -4.38 -65.80
C ARG A 540 3.98 -5.62 -64.99
N LEU A 541 3.82 -5.61 -63.68
CA LEU A 541 4.06 -6.75 -62.82
C LEU A 541 3.04 -7.88 -63.07
N ALA A 542 1.78 -7.54 -63.29
CA ALA A 542 0.75 -8.52 -63.67
C ALA A 542 1.02 -9.16 -65.05
N SER A 543 1.54 -8.41 -66.03
CA SER A 543 1.92 -8.94 -67.32
C SER A 543 3.17 -9.85 -67.33
N GLN A 544 3.97 -9.76 -66.25
CA GLN A 544 5.15 -10.64 -66.03
C GLN A 544 4.82 -11.94 -65.27
N GLY A 545 3.54 -12.24 -65.03
CA GLY A 545 3.12 -13.49 -64.42
C GLY A 545 3.39 -13.58 -62.90
N ILE A 546 3.73 -12.45 -62.25
CA ILE A 546 3.90 -12.39 -60.81
C ILE A 546 2.51 -12.34 -60.17
N ARG A 547 2.04 -13.47 -59.61
CA ARG A 547 0.81 -13.52 -58.79
C ARG A 547 1.03 -12.71 -57.53
N LEU A 548 0.47 -11.50 -57.51
CA LEU A 548 0.30 -10.74 -56.27
C LEU A 548 -0.66 -11.52 -55.37
N ARG A 549 -0.15 -12.13 -54.28
CA ARG A 549 -1.02 -12.69 -53.24
C ARG A 549 -1.89 -11.58 -52.66
N GLY A 550 -3.20 -11.84 -52.62
CA GLY A 550 -4.29 -10.90 -52.39
C GLY A 550 -4.37 -10.24 -51.03
N GLU A 551 -3.41 -9.36 -50.70
CA GLU A 551 -3.49 -8.43 -49.57
C GLU A 551 -3.61 -6.95 -49.98
N PHE A 552 -3.80 -6.68 -51.29
CA PHE A 552 -3.93 -5.31 -51.83
C PHE A 552 -5.32 -4.98 -52.36
N ALA A 553 -6.35 -5.73 -51.96
CA ALA A 553 -7.72 -5.40 -52.34
C ALA A 553 -8.56 -5.20 -51.04
N ARG A 554 -8.37 -4.04 -50.43
CA ARG A 554 -9.42 -3.28 -49.72
C ARG A 554 -8.87 -1.94 -49.28
#